data_eb1a0e64305df9e17680c9fe41d93b59
#
_entry.id   eb1a0e64305df9e17680c9fe41d93b59
#
_cell.length_a   1.000
_cell.length_b   1.000
_cell.length_c   1.000
_cell.angle_alpha   90.00
_cell.angle_beta   90.00
_cell.angle_gamma   90.00
#
_symmetry.space_group_name_H-M   'P 1'
#
loop_
_entity.id
_entity.type
_entity.pdbx_description
1 polymer ?
#
loop_
_entity_poly.entity_id
_entity_poly.type
_entity_poly.pdbx_seq_one_letter_code
_entity_poly.pdbx_strand_id
1 'polypeptide(L)'
;MWLQRYNQNQRKNLPSPVEYIDMAGETQTVQKQNAKTLYDKLWDDHLVTQRDDGSALLYIDRHLLHEVTSPQAFEGLQLAGRKPWRLSANIATPDHNVPTSKKEREQGVAGIEDETSRIQVQTLDDNCKTFNIVEFDINDIRQGIAHVVGPEQGLTLPGMTVVCGDSHTATHGAFGCLAHGIGT
;
A
#
# COMPACT_ATOMS: atom_id res chain seq x y z
N MET A 1 3.12 4.42 -12.62
CA MET A 1 2.09 5.43 -12.28
C MET A 1 0.76 4.95 -12.85
N TRP A 2 -0.08 4.33 -12.02
CA TRP A 2 -1.37 3.78 -12.43
C TRP A 2 -2.42 4.88 -12.50
N LEU A 3 -3.06 5.03 -13.68
CA LEU A 3 -4.14 5.96 -13.95
C LEU A 3 -5.47 5.22 -13.80
N GLN A 4 -6.14 5.37 -12.66
CA GLN A 4 -7.54 4.96 -12.55
C GLN A 4 -8.44 6.12 -13.01
N ARG A 5 -9.20 5.93 -14.08
CA ARG A 5 -10.24 6.89 -14.50
C ARG A 5 -11.46 6.73 -13.60
N TYR A 6 -11.69 7.70 -12.74
CA TYR A 6 -12.90 7.80 -11.94
C TYR A 6 -14.04 8.38 -12.79
N ASN A 7 -15.18 7.69 -12.84
CA ASN A 7 -16.34 8.13 -13.62
C ASN A 7 -17.13 9.20 -12.86
N GLN A 8 -17.02 10.46 -13.27
CA GLN A 8 -17.70 11.63 -12.66
C GLN A 8 -19.23 11.62 -12.83
N ASN A 9 -19.82 10.68 -13.56
CA ASN A 9 -21.27 10.66 -13.85
C ASN A 9 -22.16 10.17 -12.68
N GLN A 10 -21.58 9.73 -11.57
CA GLN A 10 -22.35 9.30 -10.39
C GLN A 10 -22.82 10.46 -9.48
N ARG A 11 -22.42 11.71 -9.75
CA ARG A 11 -22.75 12.87 -8.90
C ARG A 11 -24.16 13.47 -9.05
N LYS A 12 -25.03 12.92 -9.90
CA LYS A 12 -26.29 13.58 -10.28
C LYS A 12 -27.53 13.23 -9.46
N ASN A 13 -27.46 12.38 -8.45
CA ASN A 13 -28.61 12.07 -7.61
C ASN A 13 -28.31 12.34 -6.13
N LEU A 14 -28.33 13.61 -5.75
CA LEU A 14 -28.30 14.00 -4.34
C LEU A 14 -29.67 13.73 -3.72
N PRO A 15 -29.79 13.01 -2.61
CA PRO A 15 -31.04 12.89 -1.89
C PRO A 15 -31.44 14.23 -1.26
N SER A 16 -32.74 14.51 -1.25
CA SER A 16 -33.34 15.72 -0.66
C SER A 16 -32.90 15.94 0.79
N PRO A 17 -32.86 17.19 1.28
CA PRO A 17 -32.61 17.50 2.69
C PRO A 17 -33.53 16.70 3.61
N VAL A 18 -33.07 16.29 4.77
CA VAL A 18 -33.89 15.64 5.77
C VAL A 18 -34.33 16.72 6.78
N GLU A 19 -35.62 16.91 6.89
CA GLU A 19 -36.19 17.74 7.93
C GLU A 19 -36.56 16.87 9.13
N TYR A 20 -36.26 17.33 10.33
CA TYR A 20 -36.71 16.71 11.57
C TYR A 20 -37.17 17.81 12.53
N ILE A 21 -38.10 17.46 13.41
CA ILE A 21 -38.59 18.34 14.45
C ILE A 21 -37.80 18.05 15.73
N ASP A 22 -37.15 19.05 16.27
CA ASP A 22 -36.41 18.91 17.52
C ASP A 22 -37.32 18.86 18.74
N MET A 23 -36.76 18.64 19.93
CA MET A 23 -37.52 18.53 21.17
C MET A 23 -38.21 19.85 21.58
N ALA A 24 -37.86 20.97 20.98
CA ALA A 24 -38.50 22.27 21.18
C ALA A 24 -39.66 22.50 20.18
N GLY A 25 -39.90 21.57 19.24
CA GLY A 25 -40.94 21.67 18.22
C GLY A 25 -40.54 22.50 17.00
N GLU A 26 -39.26 22.82 16.87
CA GLU A 26 -38.73 23.60 15.73
C GLU A 26 -38.27 22.67 14.60
N THR A 27 -38.60 23.05 13.36
CA THR A 27 -38.16 22.32 12.18
C THR A 27 -36.70 22.65 11.93
N GLN A 28 -35.86 21.64 12.06
CA GLN A 28 -34.43 21.71 11.73
C GLN A 28 -34.16 21.07 10.38
N THR A 29 -33.50 21.79 9.49
CA THR A 29 -33.08 21.28 8.20
C THR A 29 -31.61 20.89 8.29
N VAL A 30 -31.33 19.61 8.34
CA VAL A 30 -29.96 19.13 8.11
C VAL A 30 -29.70 19.11 6.62
N GLN A 31 -28.90 20.05 6.15
CA GLN A 31 -28.29 19.87 4.85
C GLN A 31 -27.48 18.58 4.93
N LYS A 32 -27.93 17.54 4.23
CA LYS A 32 -27.10 16.35 4.05
C LYS A 32 -25.80 16.85 3.43
N GLN A 33 -24.74 16.97 4.23
CA GLN A 33 -23.40 16.95 3.70
C GLN A 33 -23.37 15.75 2.78
N ASN A 34 -22.91 15.94 1.54
CA ASN A 34 -22.85 14.88 0.53
C ASN A 34 -22.32 13.62 1.18
N ALA A 35 -23.18 12.61 1.35
CA ALA A 35 -22.78 11.36 1.96
C ALA A 35 -21.67 10.76 1.10
N LYS A 36 -20.51 10.51 1.70
CA LYS A 36 -19.34 9.95 1.05
C LYS A 36 -19.16 8.51 1.49
N THR A 37 -18.80 7.65 0.55
CA THR A 37 -18.34 6.29 0.87
C THR A 37 -16.99 6.35 1.60
N LEU A 38 -16.58 5.26 2.21
CA LEU A 38 -15.22 5.16 2.78
C LEU A 38 -14.16 5.43 1.72
N TYR A 39 -14.36 4.90 0.50
CA TYR A 39 -13.47 5.15 -0.63
C TYR A 39 -13.33 6.64 -0.95
N ASP A 40 -14.46 7.37 -1.05
CA ASP A 40 -14.44 8.80 -1.34
C ASP A 40 -13.69 9.59 -0.25
N LYS A 41 -13.87 9.20 1.02
CA LYS A 41 -13.16 9.84 2.15
C LYS A 41 -11.66 9.63 2.06
N LEU A 42 -11.23 8.37 1.89
CA LEU A 42 -9.83 8.04 1.75
C LEU A 42 -9.19 8.69 0.53
N TRP A 43 -9.91 8.72 -0.59
CA TRP A 43 -9.46 9.38 -1.79
C TRP A 43 -9.23 10.87 -1.58
N ASP A 44 -10.23 11.57 -1.04
CA ASP A 44 -10.17 13.02 -0.83
C ASP A 44 -9.06 13.41 0.17
N ASP A 45 -8.85 12.60 1.21
CA ASP A 45 -7.81 12.85 2.22
C ASP A 45 -6.38 12.66 1.68
N HIS A 46 -6.21 11.88 0.60
CA HIS A 46 -4.90 11.58 -0.01
C HIS A 46 -4.70 12.24 -1.37
N LEU A 47 -5.70 12.94 -1.90
CA LEU A 47 -5.62 13.60 -3.19
C LEU A 47 -4.68 14.81 -3.12
N VAL A 48 -3.51 14.71 -3.77
CA VAL A 48 -2.55 15.82 -3.88
C VAL A 48 -2.96 16.77 -5.00
N THR A 49 -3.32 16.22 -6.16
CA THR A 49 -3.79 17.01 -7.31
C THR A 49 -4.55 16.12 -8.29
N GLN A 50 -5.48 16.71 -9.00
CA GLN A 50 -6.18 16.10 -10.12
C GLN A 50 -5.93 16.91 -11.37
N ARG A 51 -5.68 16.24 -12.49
CA ARG A 51 -5.44 16.85 -13.80
C ARG A 51 -6.73 16.92 -14.62
N ASP A 52 -6.72 17.75 -15.67
CA ASP A 52 -7.88 17.94 -16.54
C ASP A 52 -8.27 16.65 -17.29
N ASP A 53 -7.33 15.73 -17.54
CA ASP A 53 -7.57 14.43 -18.15
C ASP A 53 -8.22 13.42 -17.20
N GLY A 54 -8.51 13.81 -15.96
CA GLY A 54 -9.09 12.98 -14.91
C GLY A 54 -8.08 12.12 -14.16
N SER A 55 -6.79 12.18 -14.49
CA SER A 55 -5.75 11.52 -13.70
C SER A 55 -5.52 12.24 -12.38
N ALA A 56 -5.16 11.48 -11.34
CA ALA A 56 -4.92 12.01 -10.02
C ALA A 56 -3.57 11.58 -9.46
N LEU A 57 -2.94 12.45 -8.70
CA LEU A 57 -1.78 12.14 -7.89
C LEU A 57 -2.24 11.93 -6.45
N LEU A 58 -2.04 10.74 -5.93
CA LEU A 58 -2.35 10.39 -4.55
C LEU A 58 -1.08 10.34 -3.71
N TYR A 59 -1.18 10.83 -2.47
CA TYR A 59 -0.17 10.58 -1.46
C TYR A 59 -0.25 9.12 -1.00
N ILE A 60 0.90 8.47 -0.85
CA ILE A 60 0.98 7.07 -0.41
C ILE A 60 1.60 7.01 0.97
N ASP A 61 0.87 6.45 1.94
CA ASP A 61 1.31 6.33 3.33
C ASP A 61 2.30 5.19 3.52
N ARG A 62 2.04 4.05 2.86
CA ARG A 62 2.83 2.83 3.02
C ARG A 62 3.13 2.17 1.69
N HIS A 63 4.38 1.78 1.51
CA HIS A 63 4.83 0.93 0.43
C HIS A 63 5.45 -0.34 1.01
N LEU A 64 4.81 -1.47 0.74
CA LEU A 64 5.34 -2.79 1.07
C LEU A 64 6.17 -3.30 -0.09
N LEU A 65 7.36 -3.79 0.20
CA LEU A 65 8.33 -4.27 -0.78
C LEU A 65 8.61 -5.76 -0.56
N HIS A 66 8.75 -6.49 -1.65
CA HIS A 66 9.18 -7.88 -1.61
C HIS A 66 10.18 -8.17 -2.75
N GLU A 67 10.79 -9.36 -2.74
CA GLU A 67 11.94 -9.70 -3.56
C GLU A 67 11.63 -9.84 -5.06
N VAL A 68 10.38 -10.15 -5.44
CA VAL A 68 10.06 -10.49 -6.84
C VAL A 68 10.00 -9.25 -7.73
N THR A 69 9.38 -8.17 -7.26
CA THR A 69 9.09 -6.99 -8.10
C THR A 69 9.95 -5.78 -7.78
N SER A 70 10.58 -5.72 -6.60
CA SER A 70 11.39 -4.57 -6.19
C SER A 70 12.73 -4.39 -6.91
N PRO A 71 13.41 -5.42 -7.47
CA PRO A 71 14.73 -5.24 -8.10
C PRO A 71 14.71 -4.19 -9.20
N GLN A 72 13.74 -4.20 -10.10
CA GLN A 72 13.63 -3.25 -11.21
C GLN A 72 13.39 -1.82 -10.72
N ALA A 73 12.59 -1.65 -9.65
CA ALA A 73 12.35 -0.34 -9.07
C ALA A 73 13.64 0.25 -8.46
N PHE A 74 14.41 -0.54 -7.75
CA PHE A 74 15.71 -0.11 -7.19
C PHE A 74 16.73 0.18 -8.28
N GLU A 75 16.82 -0.65 -9.30
CA GLU A 75 17.67 -0.40 -10.47
C GLU A 75 17.33 0.93 -11.15
N GLY A 76 16.03 1.18 -11.38
CA GLY A 76 15.55 2.42 -11.95
C GLY A 76 15.93 3.65 -11.10
N LEU A 77 15.86 3.55 -9.76
CA LEU A 77 16.31 4.61 -8.87
C LEU A 77 17.82 4.86 -8.97
N GLN A 78 18.63 3.78 -8.99
CA GLN A 78 20.08 3.85 -9.11
C GLN A 78 20.50 4.50 -10.44
N LEU A 79 19.93 4.05 -11.56
CA LEU A 79 20.23 4.59 -12.90
C LEU A 79 19.83 6.06 -13.01
N ALA A 80 18.75 6.47 -12.37
CA ALA A 80 18.29 7.86 -12.33
C ALA A 80 19.03 8.74 -11.29
N GLY A 81 19.97 8.18 -10.51
CA GLY A 81 20.64 8.88 -9.41
C GLY A 81 19.68 9.37 -8.32
N ARG A 82 18.55 8.70 -8.14
CA ARG A 82 17.49 9.06 -7.18
C ARG A 82 17.52 8.17 -5.95
N LYS A 83 16.92 8.68 -4.88
CA LYS A 83 16.71 7.94 -3.64
C LYS A 83 15.22 7.94 -3.28
N PRO A 84 14.72 6.94 -2.53
CA PRO A 84 13.38 6.99 -1.97
C PRO A 84 13.20 8.27 -1.14
N TRP A 85 12.12 8.99 -1.40
CA TRP A 85 11.88 10.27 -0.74
C TRP A 85 11.57 10.11 0.76
N ARG A 86 10.76 9.13 1.12
CA ARG A 86 10.30 8.91 2.50
C ARG A 86 10.61 7.48 2.93
N LEU A 87 11.80 7.28 3.52
CA LEU A 87 12.29 5.95 3.91
C LEU A 87 11.35 5.23 4.86
N SER A 88 10.78 5.95 5.84
CA SER A 88 9.86 5.38 6.84
C SER A 88 8.54 4.86 6.26
N ALA A 89 8.19 5.24 5.03
CA ALA A 89 7.01 4.71 4.35
C ALA A 89 7.26 3.32 3.73
N ASN A 90 8.52 2.96 3.50
CA ASN A 90 8.91 1.74 2.82
C ASN A 90 9.30 0.68 3.85
N ILE A 91 8.69 -0.49 3.76
CA ILE A 91 9.03 -1.66 4.59
C ILE A 91 9.16 -2.85 3.65
N ALA A 92 10.24 -3.59 3.79
CA ALA A 92 10.52 -4.75 2.98
C ALA A 92 10.40 -6.05 3.80
N THR A 93 9.98 -7.12 3.13
CA THR A 93 10.05 -8.49 3.63
C THR A 93 10.04 -9.45 2.44
N PRO A 94 10.93 -10.43 2.38
CA PRO A 94 10.83 -11.49 1.38
C PRO A 94 9.69 -12.43 1.74
N ASP A 95 8.83 -12.80 0.78
CA ASP A 95 7.66 -13.63 1.06
C ASP A 95 7.28 -14.63 -0.04
N HIS A 96 7.75 -14.44 -1.27
CA HIS A 96 7.44 -15.34 -2.39
C HIS A 96 8.46 -16.46 -2.55
N ASN A 97 9.74 -16.16 -2.39
CA ASN A 97 10.87 -17.05 -2.70
C ASN A 97 11.62 -17.53 -1.44
N VAL A 98 10.91 -17.64 -0.34
CA VAL A 98 11.46 -18.10 0.92
C VAL A 98 11.06 -19.55 1.19
N PRO A 99 11.96 -20.39 1.73
CA PRO A 99 11.64 -21.77 2.05
C PRO A 99 10.63 -21.85 3.19
N THR A 100 9.78 -22.86 3.14
CA THR A 100 8.78 -23.15 4.19
C THR A 100 9.27 -24.15 5.23
N SER A 101 10.32 -24.92 4.91
CA SER A 101 10.90 -25.89 5.85
C SER A 101 11.78 -25.19 6.88
N LYS A 102 11.65 -25.61 8.15
CA LYS A 102 12.47 -25.08 9.25
C LYS A 102 13.97 -25.25 8.99
N LYS A 103 14.37 -26.42 8.48
CA LYS A 103 15.78 -26.76 8.21
C LYS A 103 16.43 -25.83 7.21
N GLU A 104 15.73 -25.46 6.15
CA GLU A 104 16.23 -24.53 5.12
C GLU A 104 16.24 -23.11 5.65
N ARG A 105 15.18 -22.70 6.37
CA ARG A 105 15.09 -21.36 6.97
C ARG A 105 16.22 -21.08 7.98
N GLU A 106 16.63 -22.08 8.76
CA GLU A 106 17.76 -21.94 9.71
C GLU A 106 19.08 -21.62 9.02
N GLN A 107 19.20 -21.87 7.72
CA GLN A 107 20.37 -21.53 6.92
C GLN A 107 20.29 -20.13 6.27
N GLY A 108 19.18 -19.41 6.49
CA GLY A 108 18.95 -18.09 5.90
C GLY A 108 18.90 -18.15 4.37
N VAL A 109 19.40 -17.12 3.70
CA VAL A 109 19.43 -17.04 2.22
C VAL A 109 20.17 -18.21 1.60
N ALA A 110 21.22 -18.73 2.25
CA ALA A 110 21.99 -19.89 1.75
C ALA A 110 21.16 -21.18 1.72
N GLY A 111 20.09 -21.29 2.49
CA GLY A 111 19.19 -22.44 2.49
C GLY A 111 18.19 -22.45 1.33
N ILE A 112 18.13 -21.42 0.52
CA ILE A 112 17.25 -21.36 -0.65
C ILE A 112 17.91 -22.16 -1.78
N GLU A 113 17.33 -23.32 -2.12
CA GLU A 113 17.90 -24.24 -3.11
C GLU A 113 17.82 -23.68 -4.53
N ASP A 114 16.70 -23.07 -4.92
CA ASP A 114 16.53 -22.44 -6.22
C ASP A 114 17.41 -21.20 -6.34
N GLU A 115 18.29 -21.19 -7.35
CA GLU A 115 19.26 -20.13 -7.54
C GLU A 115 18.61 -18.78 -7.84
N THR A 116 17.54 -18.77 -8.64
CA THR A 116 16.84 -17.52 -9.00
C THR A 116 16.18 -16.93 -7.77
N SER A 117 15.49 -17.74 -6.99
CA SER A 117 14.86 -17.35 -5.72
C SER A 117 15.90 -16.80 -4.73
N ARG A 118 17.04 -17.48 -4.61
CA ARG A 118 18.13 -17.04 -3.74
C ARG A 118 18.70 -15.68 -4.15
N ILE A 119 18.93 -15.48 -5.47
CA ILE A 119 19.39 -14.18 -6.00
C ILE A 119 18.38 -13.08 -5.73
N GLN A 120 17.08 -13.34 -5.90
CA GLN A 120 16.05 -12.33 -5.67
C GLN A 120 16.00 -11.90 -4.19
N VAL A 121 16.03 -12.84 -3.26
CA VAL A 121 16.04 -12.53 -1.82
C VAL A 121 17.31 -11.77 -1.45
N GLN A 122 18.48 -12.22 -1.91
CA GLN A 122 19.74 -11.51 -1.67
C GLN A 122 19.73 -10.10 -2.25
N THR A 123 19.14 -9.92 -3.44
CA THR A 123 19.03 -8.60 -4.07
C THR A 123 18.14 -7.66 -3.25
N LEU A 124 17.05 -8.16 -2.65
CA LEU A 124 16.23 -7.36 -1.74
C LEU A 124 17.06 -6.89 -0.54
N ASP A 125 17.76 -7.80 0.14
CA ASP A 125 18.65 -7.49 1.27
C ASP A 125 19.69 -6.41 0.92
N ASP A 126 20.35 -6.55 -0.23
CA ASP A 126 21.40 -5.63 -0.68
C ASP A 126 20.83 -4.25 -1.02
N ASN A 127 19.65 -4.20 -1.66
CA ASN A 127 18.95 -2.97 -1.97
C ASN A 127 18.46 -2.27 -0.69
N CYS A 128 17.89 -3.01 0.25
CA CYS A 128 17.43 -2.44 1.52
C CYS A 128 18.59 -1.83 2.31
N LYS A 129 19.75 -2.49 2.35
CA LYS A 129 20.99 -1.94 2.95
C LYS A 129 21.46 -0.69 2.22
N THR A 130 21.51 -0.73 0.88
CA THR A 130 21.98 0.38 0.04
C THR A 130 21.13 1.64 0.21
N PHE A 131 19.82 1.48 0.27
CA PHE A 131 18.87 2.58 0.36
C PHE A 131 18.44 2.89 1.80
N ASN A 132 18.94 2.16 2.80
CA ASN A 132 18.58 2.30 4.22
C ASN A 132 17.06 2.13 4.46
N ILE A 133 16.48 1.13 3.85
CA ILE A 133 15.08 0.72 4.02
C ILE A 133 15.00 -0.34 5.11
N VAL A 134 14.00 -0.23 5.97
CA VAL A 134 13.73 -1.24 7.00
C VAL A 134 13.28 -2.53 6.33
N GLU A 135 13.93 -3.62 6.66
CA GLU A 135 13.62 -4.95 6.17
C GLU A 135 13.42 -5.92 7.34
N PHE A 136 12.40 -6.76 7.21
CA PHE A 136 12.26 -7.98 8.00
C PHE A 136 12.78 -9.12 7.15
N ASP A 137 14.09 -9.33 7.19
CA ASP A 137 14.78 -10.31 6.37
C ASP A 137 14.38 -11.75 6.70
N ILE A 138 14.91 -12.74 5.97
CA ILE A 138 14.54 -14.15 6.14
C ILE A 138 14.80 -14.69 7.55
N ASN A 139 15.68 -14.06 8.33
CA ASN A 139 16.02 -14.44 9.70
C ASN A 139 15.27 -13.61 10.76
N ASP A 140 14.60 -12.53 10.35
CA ASP A 140 13.82 -11.71 11.29
C ASP A 140 12.58 -12.49 11.76
N ILE A 141 12.30 -12.46 13.05
CA ILE A 141 11.11 -13.13 13.62
C ILE A 141 9.79 -12.57 13.09
N ARG A 142 9.80 -11.35 12.57
CA ARG A 142 8.64 -10.67 11.99
C ARG A 142 8.45 -10.98 10.50
N GLN A 143 9.43 -11.67 9.86
CA GLN A 143 9.33 -12.03 8.45
C GLN A 143 8.11 -12.90 8.19
N GLY A 144 7.39 -12.61 7.13
CA GLY A 144 6.21 -13.34 6.70
C GLY A 144 5.60 -12.74 5.43
N ILE A 145 4.42 -13.21 5.08
CA ILE A 145 3.66 -12.68 3.94
C ILE A 145 3.42 -11.18 4.14
N ALA A 146 3.81 -10.36 3.17
CA ALA A 146 3.75 -8.88 3.28
C ALA A 146 2.36 -8.37 3.72
N HIS A 147 1.29 -8.99 3.18
CA HIS A 147 -0.10 -8.61 3.51
C HIS A 147 -0.58 -9.11 4.89
N VAL A 148 0.19 -9.97 5.55
CA VAL A 148 -0.03 -10.38 6.95
C VAL A 148 0.85 -9.55 7.88
N VAL A 149 2.13 -9.39 7.53
CA VAL A 149 3.09 -8.60 8.30
C VAL A 149 2.63 -7.14 8.44
N GLY A 150 2.09 -6.56 7.36
CA GLY A 150 1.59 -5.19 7.37
C GLY A 150 0.65 -4.90 8.54
N PRO A 151 -0.50 -5.57 8.64
CA PRO A 151 -1.44 -5.38 9.74
C PRO A 151 -0.94 -5.91 11.09
N GLU A 152 -0.26 -7.06 11.15
CA GLU A 152 0.21 -7.65 12.42
C GLU A 152 1.26 -6.78 13.13
N GLN A 153 2.10 -6.09 12.36
CA GLN A 153 3.12 -5.18 12.90
C GLN A 153 2.61 -3.74 13.04
N GLY A 154 1.33 -3.48 12.77
CA GLY A 154 0.77 -2.12 12.81
C GLY A 154 1.34 -1.20 11.73
N LEU A 155 1.85 -1.75 10.63
CA LEU A 155 2.44 -1.01 9.52
C LEU A 155 1.40 -0.50 8.54
N THR A 156 0.25 -1.17 8.47
CA THR A 156 -0.91 -0.79 7.67
C THR A 156 -2.11 -0.63 8.59
N LEU A 157 -2.69 0.57 8.63
CA LEU A 157 -3.74 0.97 9.55
C LEU A 157 -4.95 1.50 8.79
N PRO A 158 -6.15 1.45 9.40
CA PRO A 158 -7.33 2.08 8.81
C PRO A 158 -7.07 3.53 8.42
N GLY A 159 -7.54 3.92 7.26
CA GLY A 159 -7.36 5.28 6.77
C GLY A 159 -6.12 5.49 5.89
N MET A 160 -5.21 4.55 5.83
CA MET A 160 -3.97 4.67 5.03
C MET A 160 -4.18 4.32 3.57
N THR A 161 -3.36 4.92 2.71
CA THR A 161 -3.09 4.46 1.35
C THR A 161 -1.90 3.50 1.36
N VAL A 162 -2.06 2.32 0.73
CA VAL A 162 -1.06 1.26 0.71
C VAL A 162 -0.78 0.82 -0.72
N VAL A 163 0.48 0.68 -1.08
CA VAL A 163 0.89 0.09 -2.36
C VAL A 163 1.90 -1.04 -2.13
N CYS A 164 1.88 -2.00 -3.05
CA CYS A 164 2.82 -3.10 -3.11
C CYS A 164 2.90 -3.60 -4.56
N GLY A 165 4.03 -4.13 -4.95
CA GLY A 165 4.21 -4.79 -6.25
C GLY A 165 3.58 -6.18 -6.32
N ASP A 166 2.44 -6.40 -5.67
CA ASP A 166 1.71 -7.66 -5.56
C ASP A 166 0.23 -7.48 -5.88
N SER A 167 -0.36 -8.45 -6.59
CA SER A 167 -1.76 -8.40 -7.04
C SER A 167 -2.78 -8.48 -5.88
N HIS A 168 -2.39 -9.03 -4.72
CA HIS A 168 -3.25 -9.20 -3.55
C HIS A 168 -3.27 -7.99 -2.62
N THR A 169 -2.61 -6.90 -2.96
CA THR A 169 -2.51 -5.68 -2.14
C THR A 169 -3.88 -5.11 -1.73
N ALA A 170 -4.89 -5.23 -2.60
CA ALA A 170 -6.25 -4.78 -2.29
C ALA A 170 -6.86 -5.45 -1.04
N THR A 171 -6.30 -6.57 -0.56
CA THR A 171 -6.70 -7.25 0.69
C THR A 171 -6.65 -6.32 1.90
N HIS A 172 -5.74 -5.33 1.92
CA HIS A 172 -5.67 -4.34 3.00
C HIS A 172 -6.92 -3.46 3.09
N GLY A 173 -7.80 -3.46 2.08
CA GLY A 173 -9.12 -2.85 2.15
C GLY A 173 -10.00 -3.44 3.26
N ALA A 174 -9.78 -4.70 3.66
CA ALA A 174 -10.47 -5.32 4.79
C ALA A 174 -10.16 -4.63 6.13
N PHE A 175 -9.03 -3.92 6.21
CA PHE A 175 -8.61 -3.11 7.37
C PHE A 175 -8.93 -1.62 7.20
N GLY A 176 -9.73 -1.25 6.19
CA GLY A 176 -10.08 0.15 5.94
C GLY A 176 -8.96 0.97 5.27
N CYS A 177 -8.07 0.33 4.54
CA CYS A 177 -7.07 1.01 3.71
C CYS A 177 -7.58 1.24 2.28
N LEU A 178 -7.06 2.26 1.61
CA LEU A 178 -7.11 2.38 0.16
C LEU A 178 -5.84 1.77 -0.41
N ALA A 179 -5.94 0.52 -0.89
CA ALA A 179 -4.76 -0.28 -1.21
C ALA A 179 -4.76 -0.75 -2.68
N HIS A 180 -3.60 -0.60 -3.33
CA HIS A 180 -3.44 -0.90 -4.75
C HIS A 180 -2.19 -1.76 -5.01
N GLY A 181 -2.38 -2.84 -5.78
CA GLY A 181 -1.27 -3.50 -6.47
C GLY A 181 -0.73 -2.61 -7.57
N ILE A 182 0.58 -2.41 -7.61
CA ILE A 182 1.24 -1.58 -8.61
C ILE A 182 2.26 -2.41 -9.40
N GLY A 183 2.51 -2.02 -10.66
CA GLY A 183 3.67 -2.49 -11.41
C GLY A 183 4.95 -1.73 -11.00
N THR A 184 6.07 -2.33 -11.24
CA THR A 184 7.42 -1.75 -11.00
C THR A 184 8.14 -1.50 -12.30
#